data_4f13f5f55b7c3421bef8b4006f4a4420
#
_entry.id   4f13f5f55b7c3421bef8b4006f4a4420
#
_cell.length_a   1.000
_cell.length_b   1.000
_cell.length_c   1.000
_cell.angle_alpha   90.00
_cell.angle_beta   90.00
_cell.angle_gamma   90.00
#
_symmetry.space_group_name_H-M   'P 1'
#
loop_
_entity.id
_entity.type
_entity.pdbx_description
1 polymer ?
#
loop_
_entity_poly.entity_id
_entity_poly.type
_entity_poly.pdbx_seq_one_letter_code
_entity_poly.pdbx_strand_id
1 'polypeptide(L)'
;MQKNVHIIGAGISGLSAAVRLANANYKVHVHEATQQAGGRCRSYFDAATNLTIDNGNHLLLSGNRHALAYAKSIGTEAGLVGPKRAQFPFVDIATGQRWLLDLGDSRLPLWVFDEARRVPDTKLRDYLALAPLIWAGTDKPVGSAIPCEGTLYQRLVQPLLLAALNVDPPEGSAGLAGAIVRETLLAGGQACRPLIARDGLSAVLVEPAIRLLQEKGASIQFGHELREFVISSGKVGELKFGGDTIALGPDDTVVLAVPPRPAASLLPGLKTPSKFRAIVNAHFRFDPPRDAPAILGVVSGLVEWLFAFPQRLSVTISNGDRLVEMPREELALAIWRDVCKAAGLQGDLPLPPWQIVRERRATFEATPEQNALRPGPVTTCENLFLAGDWTDTGLPATIEGSVRSGDRAADLVLARRQA
;
A
#
# COMPACT_ATOMS: atom_id res chain seq x y z
N MET A 1 24.24 -1.04 -28.54
CA MET A 1 24.55 -1.64 -27.23
C MET A 1 23.32 -1.61 -26.34
N GLN A 2 23.14 -2.62 -25.48
CA GLN A 2 22.08 -2.64 -24.50
C GLN A 2 22.40 -1.60 -23.40
N LYS A 3 21.47 -0.69 -23.09
CA LYS A 3 21.66 0.33 -22.06
C LYS A 3 21.47 -0.28 -20.67
N ASN A 4 22.33 0.10 -19.72
CA ASN A 4 22.21 -0.35 -18.34
C ASN A 4 21.25 0.55 -17.57
N VAL A 5 20.54 -0.03 -16.62
CA VAL A 5 19.79 0.71 -15.62
C VAL A 5 20.03 0.09 -14.24
N HIS A 6 20.38 0.93 -13.29
CA HIS A 6 20.58 0.56 -11.89
C HIS A 6 19.33 0.95 -11.08
N ILE A 7 18.70 -0.05 -10.48
CA ILE A 7 17.52 0.13 -9.61
C ILE A 7 18.00 0.00 -8.17
N ILE A 8 17.89 1.06 -7.40
CA ILE A 8 18.31 1.09 -5.99
C ILE A 8 17.09 0.88 -5.12
N GLY A 9 16.95 -0.32 -4.56
CA GLY A 9 15.81 -0.78 -3.76
C GLY A 9 14.92 -1.77 -4.51
N ALA A 10 14.73 -2.96 -3.94
CA ALA A 10 13.85 -4.03 -4.45
C ALA A 10 12.47 -4.04 -3.77
N GLY A 11 11.95 -2.89 -3.34
CA GLY A 11 10.54 -2.70 -2.99
C GLY A 11 9.65 -2.72 -4.25
N ILE A 12 8.32 -2.70 -4.07
CA ILE A 12 7.37 -2.80 -5.20
C ILE A 12 7.59 -1.71 -6.26
N SER A 13 7.96 -0.49 -5.87
CA SER A 13 8.26 0.59 -6.82
C SER A 13 9.49 0.26 -7.68
N GLY A 14 10.56 -0.23 -7.05
CA GLY A 14 11.78 -0.62 -7.77
C GLY A 14 11.55 -1.85 -8.65
N LEU A 15 10.83 -2.86 -8.15
CA LEU A 15 10.51 -4.06 -8.92
C LEU A 15 9.62 -3.76 -10.13
N SER A 16 8.63 -2.86 -10.01
CA SER A 16 7.78 -2.47 -11.14
C SER A 16 8.59 -1.74 -12.22
N ALA A 17 9.47 -0.80 -11.82
CA ALA A 17 10.38 -0.14 -12.76
C ALA A 17 11.33 -1.15 -13.43
N ALA A 18 11.93 -2.05 -12.65
CA ALA A 18 12.84 -3.09 -13.13
C ALA A 18 12.17 -4.00 -14.18
N VAL A 19 10.98 -4.53 -13.87
CA VAL A 19 10.21 -5.40 -14.78
C VAL A 19 9.87 -4.67 -16.08
N ARG A 20 9.40 -3.43 -15.98
CA ARG A 20 9.04 -2.62 -17.16
C ARG A 20 10.26 -2.35 -18.05
N LEU A 21 11.41 -2.02 -17.46
CA LEU A 21 12.64 -1.76 -18.19
C LEU A 21 13.28 -3.04 -18.77
N ALA A 22 13.22 -4.16 -18.04
CA ALA A 22 13.65 -5.45 -18.55
C ALA A 22 12.80 -5.91 -19.75
N ASN A 23 11.49 -5.65 -19.71
CA ASN A 23 10.58 -5.90 -20.84
C ASN A 23 10.86 -4.99 -22.05
N ALA A 24 11.48 -3.83 -21.84
CA ALA A 24 11.97 -2.93 -22.88
C ALA A 24 13.42 -3.19 -23.32
N ASN A 25 13.98 -4.36 -22.95
CA ASN A 25 15.34 -4.80 -23.28
C ASN A 25 16.47 -3.94 -22.72
N TYR A 26 16.29 -3.35 -21.54
CA TYR A 26 17.38 -2.78 -20.76
C TYR A 26 18.11 -3.89 -20.00
N LYS A 27 19.42 -3.70 -19.79
CA LYS A 27 20.18 -4.50 -18.84
C LYS A 27 19.96 -3.97 -17.44
N VAL A 28 19.18 -4.69 -16.64
CA VAL A 28 18.73 -4.24 -15.33
C VAL A 28 19.66 -4.78 -14.24
N HIS A 29 20.07 -3.88 -13.34
CA HIS A 29 20.85 -4.18 -12.15
C HIS A 29 20.06 -3.71 -10.93
N VAL A 30 19.59 -4.64 -10.11
CA VAL A 30 18.84 -4.33 -8.87
C VAL A 30 19.76 -4.46 -7.68
N HIS A 31 19.81 -3.44 -6.84
CA HIS A 31 20.60 -3.37 -5.61
C HIS A 31 19.65 -3.19 -4.42
N GLU A 32 19.63 -4.18 -3.54
CA GLU A 32 18.76 -4.17 -2.34
C GLU A 32 19.64 -4.21 -1.08
N ALA A 33 19.37 -3.28 -0.16
CA ALA A 33 20.14 -3.15 1.08
C ALA A 33 19.95 -4.33 2.04
N THR A 34 18.77 -4.94 2.02
CA THR A 34 18.41 -6.07 2.89
C THR A 34 18.67 -7.41 2.20
N GLN A 35 18.48 -8.51 2.93
CA GLN A 35 18.63 -9.86 2.39
C GLN A 35 17.37 -10.35 1.66
N GLN A 36 16.31 -9.57 1.60
CA GLN A 36 15.03 -9.96 1.02
C GLN A 36 14.40 -8.80 0.25
N ALA A 37 13.88 -9.10 -0.94
CA ALA A 37 13.09 -8.16 -1.73
C ALA A 37 11.66 -7.96 -1.17
N GLY A 38 10.94 -6.97 -1.73
CA GLY A 38 9.54 -6.69 -1.44
C GLY A 38 9.33 -5.52 -0.50
N GLY A 39 10.33 -5.14 0.31
CA GLY A 39 10.20 -4.04 1.25
C GLY A 39 9.02 -4.27 2.22
N ARG A 40 8.03 -3.37 2.24
CA ARG A 40 6.83 -3.50 3.08
C ARG A 40 5.85 -4.58 2.60
N CYS A 41 5.96 -5.04 1.36
CA CYS A 41 5.15 -6.13 0.78
C CYS A 41 5.82 -7.51 0.91
N ARG A 42 6.82 -7.67 1.77
CA ARG A 42 7.46 -8.97 2.00
C ARG A 42 6.57 -9.89 2.84
N SER A 43 6.66 -11.18 2.56
CA SER A 43 6.15 -12.25 3.42
C SER A 43 7.32 -13.05 4.00
N TYR A 44 7.16 -13.65 5.16
CA TYR A 44 8.18 -14.45 5.80
C TYR A 44 7.57 -15.53 6.68
N PHE A 45 8.33 -16.60 6.91
CA PHE A 45 7.93 -17.64 7.86
C PHE A 45 8.07 -17.14 9.29
N ASP A 46 6.99 -17.25 10.07
CA ASP A 46 6.94 -16.89 11.47
C ASP A 46 6.87 -18.15 12.35
N ALA A 47 7.87 -18.34 13.21
CA ALA A 47 7.97 -19.52 14.05
C ALA A 47 6.91 -19.56 15.17
N ALA A 48 6.42 -18.39 15.64
CA ALA A 48 5.44 -18.33 16.72
C ALA A 48 4.06 -18.87 16.27
N THR A 49 3.66 -18.55 15.04
CA THR A 49 2.43 -19.04 14.44
C THR A 49 2.64 -20.31 13.61
N ASN A 50 3.88 -20.65 13.26
CA ASN A 50 4.24 -21.70 12.30
C ASN A 50 3.52 -21.54 10.95
N LEU A 51 3.43 -20.29 10.47
CA LEU A 51 2.80 -19.88 9.20
C LEU A 51 3.70 -18.91 8.44
N THR A 52 3.53 -18.88 7.12
CA THR A 52 4.02 -17.72 6.34
C THR A 52 3.03 -16.57 6.49
N ILE A 53 3.52 -15.43 6.95
CA ILE A 53 2.74 -14.22 7.18
C ILE A 53 3.28 -13.06 6.38
N ASP A 54 2.42 -12.09 6.06
CA ASP A 54 2.82 -10.85 5.44
C ASP A 54 3.28 -9.83 6.50
N ASN A 55 4.21 -8.96 6.13
CA ASN A 55 4.62 -7.84 6.99
C ASN A 55 3.42 -6.92 7.33
N GLY A 56 2.43 -6.90 6.47
CA GLY A 56 1.14 -6.22 6.65
C GLY A 56 0.12 -6.75 5.67
N ASN A 57 -1.15 -6.82 6.10
CA ASN A 57 -2.22 -7.20 5.20
C ASN A 57 -2.51 -6.03 4.25
N HIS A 58 -2.70 -6.33 2.98
CA HIS A 58 -3.04 -5.33 1.98
C HIS A 58 -4.30 -5.72 1.21
N LEU A 59 -5.14 -4.73 1.02
CA LEU A 59 -6.30 -4.78 0.16
C LEU A 59 -5.99 -4.02 -1.13
N LEU A 60 -6.13 -4.69 -2.26
CA LEU A 60 -6.18 -4.06 -3.58
C LEU A 60 -7.64 -3.93 -4.03
N LEU A 61 -7.89 -3.03 -4.93
CA LEU A 61 -9.19 -2.89 -5.59
C LEU A 61 -9.05 -3.16 -7.09
N SER A 62 -10.11 -3.63 -7.71
CA SER A 62 -10.12 -3.88 -9.16
C SER A 62 -9.89 -2.62 -10.03
N GLY A 63 -9.94 -1.45 -9.43
CA GLY A 63 -9.57 -0.16 -10.04
C GLY A 63 -8.08 0.19 -9.92
N ASN A 64 -7.29 -0.58 -9.18
CA ASN A 64 -5.84 -0.37 -9.04
C ASN A 64 -5.10 -0.83 -10.30
N ARG A 65 -5.18 -0.01 -11.35
CA ARG A 65 -4.79 -0.37 -12.72
C ARG A 65 -3.30 -0.67 -12.85
N HIS A 66 -2.43 0.11 -12.18
CA HIS A 66 -0.99 -0.11 -12.22
C HIS A 66 -0.61 -1.38 -11.49
N ALA A 67 -1.15 -1.61 -10.27
CA ALA A 67 -0.88 -2.82 -9.51
C ALA A 67 -1.35 -4.10 -10.24
N LEU A 68 -2.54 -4.06 -10.87
CA LEU A 68 -3.05 -5.19 -11.65
C LEU A 68 -2.27 -5.40 -12.94
N ALA A 69 -1.87 -4.34 -13.65
CA ALA A 69 -1.02 -4.44 -14.83
C ALA A 69 0.36 -5.03 -14.47
N TYR A 70 0.93 -4.64 -13.33
CA TYR A 70 2.16 -5.22 -12.80
C TYR A 70 1.99 -6.71 -12.51
N ALA A 71 0.95 -7.11 -11.74
CA ALA A 71 0.66 -8.51 -11.45
C ALA A 71 0.49 -9.34 -12.74
N LYS A 72 -0.19 -8.79 -13.75
CA LYS A 72 -0.32 -9.41 -15.07
C LYS A 72 1.03 -9.54 -15.78
N SER A 73 1.89 -8.53 -15.72
CA SER A 73 3.20 -8.54 -16.39
C SER A 73 4.16 -9.58 -15.83
N ILE A 74 3.99 -9.97 -14.56
CA ILE A 74 4.74 -11.02 -13.88
C ILE A 74 3.99 -12.36 -13.79
N GLY A 75 2.81 -12.46 -14.47
CA GLY A 75 2.04 -13.70 -14.61
C GLY A 75 1.26 -14.16 -13.38
N THR A 76 0.95 -13.25 -12.44
CA THR A 76 0.35 -13.61 -11.13
C THR A 76 -1.01 -12.98 -10.85
N GLU A 77 -1.67 -12.40 -11.83
CA GLU A 77 -2.99 -11.77 -11.68
C GLU A 77 -4.02 -12.72 -11.02
N ALA A 78 -3.98 -14.01 -11.34
CA ALA A 78 -4.86 -15.04 -10.76
C ALA A 78 -4.62 -15.30 -9.26
N GLY A 79 -3.50 -14.87 -8.70
CA GLY A 79 -3.18 -14.92 -7.28
C GLY A 79 -3.88 -13.84 -6.45
N LEU A 80 -4.41 -12.81 -7.12
CA LEU A 80 -5.25 -11.78 -6.52
C LEU A 80 -6.71 -12.23 -6.55
N VAL A 81 -7.25 -12.59 -5.39
CA VAL A 81 -8.57 -13.19 -5.27
C VAL A 81 -9.53 -12.31 -4.47
N GLY A 82 -10.82 -12.41 -4.76
CA GLY A 82 -11.86 -11.66 -4.08
C GLY A 82 -13.25 -12.00 -4.60
N PRO A 83 -14.29 -11.37 -4.06
CA PRO A 83 -15.66 -11.58 -4.51
C PRO A 83 -15.85 -11.10 -5.96
N LYS A 84 -16.82 -11.68 -6.66
CA LYS A 84 -17.16 -11.30 -8.04
C LYS A 84 -17.74 -9.89 -8.14
N ARG A 85 -18.31 -9.37 -7.06
CA ARG A 85 -18.93 -8.04 -6.96
C ARG A 85 -18.22 -7.19 -5.92
N ALA A 86 -18.38 -5.87 -6.03
CA ALA A 86 -17.85 -4.92 -5.05
C ALA A 86 -18.69 -4.93 -3.77
N GLN A 87 -18.43 -5.90 -2.92
CA GLN A 87 -19.13 -6.17 -1.68
C GLN A 87 -18.17 -6.11 -0.51
N PHE A 88 -18.53 -5.31 0.49
CA PHE A 88 -17.76 -5.13 1.72
C PHE A 88 -18.66 -5.41 2.92
N PRO A 89 -18.53 -6.56 3.54
CA PRO A 89 -19.20 -6.83 4.81
C PRO A 89 -18.56 -6.02 5.93
N PHE A 90 -19.42 -5.52 6.82
CA PHE A 90 -19.03 -4.77 8.02
C PHE A 90 -19.71 -5.34 9.26
N VAL A 91 -19.11 -5.09 10.40
CA VAL A 91 -19.68 -5.33 11.73
C VAL A 91 -19.36 -4.19 12.68
N ASP A 92 -20.36 -3.74 13.42
CA ASP A 92 -20.18 -2.91 14.59
C ASP A 92 -20.10 -3.82 15.84
N ILE A 93 -18.91 -3.96 16.40
CA ILE A 93 -18.67 -4.90 17.51
C ILE A 93 -19.21 -4.40 18.86
N ALA A 94 -19.61 -3.13 18.95
CA ALA A 94 -20.27 -2.61 20.15
C ALA A 94 -21.76 -2.99 20.19
N THR A 95 -22.42 -3.03 19.03
CA THR A 95 -23.86 -3.32 18.91
C THR A 95 -24.16 -4.72 18.38
N GLY A 96 -23.17 -5.37 17.74
CA GLY A 96 -23.33 -6.62 17.01
C GLY A 96 -24.02 -6.46 15.65
N GLN A 97 -24.36 -5.24 15.22
CA GLN A 97 -25.02 -4.99 13.94
C GLN A 97 -24.07 -5.33 12.79
N ARG A 98 -24.57 -6.10 11.81
CA ARG A 98 -23.85 -6.44 10.59
C ARG A 98 -24.56 -5.87 9.38
N TRP A 99 -23.79 -5.42 8.37
CA TRP A 99 -24.33 -4.97 7.09
C TRP A 99 -23.38 -5.30 5.94
N LEU A 100 -23.94 -5.26 4.76
CA LEU A 100 -23.20 -5.43 3.53
C LEU A 100 -23.27 -4.14 2.71
N LEU A 101 -22.13 -3.51 2.49
CA LEU A 101 -22.01 -2.43 1.49
C LEU A 101 -21.86 -3.07 0.12
N ASP A 102 -22.88 -2.96 -0.74
CA ASP A 102 -22.86 -3.52 -2.10
C ASP A 102 -22.85 -2.38 -3.13
N LEU A 103 -21.67 -2.12 -3.70
CA LEU A 103 -21.50 -1.07 -4.72
C LEU A 103 -21.98 -1.51 -6.12
N GLY A 104 -22.39 -2.78 -6.28
CA GLY A 104 -22.86 -3.36 -7.56
C GLY A 104 -21.76 -3.51 -8.59
N ASP A 105 -22.19 -3.54 -9.86
CA ASP A 105 -21.31 -3.75 -11.02
C ASP A 105 -21.37 -2.55 -12.00
N SER A 106 -22.05 -1.46 -11.62
CA SER A 106 -22.12 -0.25 -12.42
C SER A 106 -20.79 0.50 -12.46
N ARG A 107 -20.55 1.24 -13.55
CA ARG A 107 -19.48 2.23 -13.65
C ARG A 107 -19.82 3.56 -12.96
N LEU A 108 -21.08 3.74 -12.59
CA LEU A 108 -21.58 4.91 -11.86
C LEU A 108 -21.98 4.49 -10.44
N PRO A 109 -21.93 5.38 -9.45
CA PRO A 109 -22.26 5.09 -8.06
C PRO A 109 -23.78 5.02 -7.84
N LEU A 110 -24.51 4.30 -8.69
CA LEU A 110 -25.98 4.22 -8.63
C LEU A 110 -26.50 3.51 -7.39
N TRP A 111 -25.66 2.75 -6.71
CA TRP A 111 -25.98 2.07 -5.45
C TRP A 111 -26.43 3.01 -4.34
N VAL A 112 -26.01 4.28 -4.35
CA VAL A 112 -26.43 5.28 -3.36
C VAL A 112 -27.93 5.61 -3.41
N PHE A 113 -28.59 5.33 -4.52
CA PHE A 113 -30.04 5.53 -4.70
C PHE A 113 -30.87 4.36 -4.20
N ASP A 114 -30.25 3.19 -3.98
CA ASP A 114 -30.92 2.00 -3.47
C ASP A 114 -30.71 1.91 -1.94
N GLU A 115 -31.79 2.05 -1.17
CA GLU A 115 -31.76 2.06 0.28
C GLU A 115 -31.22 0.74 0.87
N ALA A 116 -31.53 -0.39 0.25
CA ALA A 116 -31.08 -1.71 0.71
C ALA A 116 -29.56 -1.92 0.55
N ARG A 117 -28.90 -1.07 -0.24
CA ARG A 117 -27.46 -1.16 -0.54
C ARG A 117 -26.63 -0.10 0.18
N ARG A 118 -27.28 0.89 0.76
CA ARG A 118 -26.64 1.93 1.57
C ARG A 118 -26.18 1.39 2.92
N VAL A 119 -25.32 2.15 3.57
CA VAL A 119 -25.02 1.94 4.99
C VAL A 119 -26.33 2.10 5.79
N PRO A 120 -26.67 1.19 6.72
CA PRO A 120 -27.87 1.29 7.53
C PRO A 120 -27.97 2.64 8.25
N ASP A 121 -29.19 3.13 8.40
CA ASP A 121 -29.53 4.39 9.07
C ASP A 121 -28.98 5.65 8.39
N THR A 122 -28.67 5.58 7.07
CA THR A 122 -28.20 6.71 6.27
C THR A 122 -29.22 7.14 5.21
N LYS A 123 -29.14 8.42 4.82
CA LYS A 123 -29.99 9.01 3.77
C LYS A 123 -29.15 9.45 2.57
N LEU A 124 -29.77 9.57 1.41
CA LEU A 124 -29.08 10.02 0.19
C LEU A 124 -28.31 11.35 0.38
N ARG A 125 -28.90 12.29 1.12
CA ARG A 125 -28.25 13.59 1.42
C ARG A 125 -26.90 13.45 2.13
N ASP A 126 -26.70 12.38 2.92
CA ASP A 126 -25.47 12.15 3.68
C ASP A 126 -24.33 11.83 2.71
N TYR A 127 -24.61 11.09 1.62
CA TYR A 127 -23.65 10.81 0.55
C TYR A 127 -23.33 12.05 -0.29
N LEU A 128 -24.31 12.92 -0.52
CA LEU A 128 -24.08 14.18 -1.23
C LEU A 128 -23.16 15.13 -0.46
N ALA A 129 -23.15 15.04 0.87
CA ALA A 129 -22.23 15.81 1.73
C ALA A 129 -20.76 15.45 1.50
N LEU A 130 -20.44 14.31 0.86
CA LEU A 130 -19.09 13.90 0.50
C LEU A 130 -18.61 14.52 -0.83
N ALA A 131 -19.50 15.11 -1.62
CA ALA A 131 -19.18 15.65 -2.93
C ALA A 131 -18.02 16.68 -2.94
N PRO A 132 -17.83 17.53 -1.92
CA PRO A 132 -16.71 18.46 -1.88
C PRO A 132 -15.33 17.79 -1.96
N LEU A 133 -15.17 16.53 -1.50
CA LEU A 133 -13.92 15.79 -1.62
C LEU A 133 -13.52 15.55 -3.07
N ILE A 134 -14.47 15.48 -4.01
CA ILE A 134 -14.20 15.18 -5.41
C ILE A 134 -13.30 16.23 -6.06
N TRP A 135 -13.45 17.48 -5.64
CA TRP A 135 -12.74 18.63 -6.17
C TRP A 135 -11.79 19.28 -5.16
N ALA A 136 -11.63 18.67 -3.98
CA ALA A 136 -10.78 19.23 -2.95
C ALA A 136 -9.31 19.30 -3.39
N GLY A 137 -8.67 20.41 -3.07
CA GLY A 137 -7.22 20.57 -3.24
C GLY A 137 -6.42 19.78 -2.20
N THR A 138 -5.15 19.58 -2.49
CA THR A 138 -4.24 18.86 -1.60
C THR A 138 -3.75 19.69 -0.42
N ASP A 139 -4.00 20.99 -0.44
CA ASP A 139 -3.60 22.00 0.53
C ASP A 139 -4.55 22.13 1.74
N LYS A 140 -5.69 21.44 1.70
CA LYS A 140 -6.72 21.48 2.75
C LYS A 140 -6.89 20.14 3.45
N PRO A 141 -7.17 20.14 4.77
CA PRO A 141 -7.53 18.91 5.47
C PRO A 141 -8.99 18.50 5.18
N VAL A 142 -9.27 17.20 5.30
CA VAL A 142 -10.61 16.62 5.08
C VAL A 142 -11.66 17.30 5.95
N GLY A 143 -11.35 17.58 7.23
CA GLY A 143 -12.28 18.21 8.16
C GLY A 143 -12.71 19.63 7.77
N SER A 144 -11.98 20.30 6.86
CA SER A 144 -12.41 21.57 6.28
C SER A 144 -13.26 21.41 5.00
N ALA A 145 -13.28 20.22 4.41
CA ALA A 145 -13.98 19.94 3.17
C ALA A 145 -15.34 19.28 3.38
N ILE A 146 -15.43 18.38 4.37
CA ILE A 146 -16.67 17.64 4.68
C ILE A 146 -16.92 17.59 6.20
N PRO A 147 -18.18 17.43 6.63
CA PRO A 147 -18.50 17.07 8.01
C PRO A 147 -17.89 15.71 8.37
N CYS A 148 -17.09 15.67 9.44
CA CYS A 148 -16.50 14.43 9.95
C CYS A 148 -17.29 13.87 11.12
N GLU A 149 -18.61 13.75 10.96
CA GLU A 149 -19.55 13.29 11.97
C GLU A 149 -20.76 12.58 11.37
N GLY A 150 -21.56 11.94 12.21
CA GLY A 150 -22.78 11.23 11.81
C GLY A 150 -22.55 9.79 11.35
N THR A 151 -23.65 9.09 11.12
CA THR A 151 -23.67 7.63 10.88
C THR A 151 -22.86 7.22 9.64
N LEU A 152 -23.02 7.93 8.53
CA LEU A 152 -22.28 7.62 7.30
C LEU A 152 -20.78 7.80 7.50
N TYR A 153 -20.38 8.87 8.19
CA TYR A 153 -18.97 9.11 8.48
C TYR A 153 -18.39 7.97 9.31
N GLN A 154 -19.00 7.64 10.44
CA GLN A 154 -18.51 6.63 11.37
C GLN A 154 -18.46 5.21 10.77
N ARG A 155 -19.47 4.85 9.96
CA ARG A 155 -19.65 3.48 9.44
C ARG A 155 -19.03 3.22 8.07
N LEU A 156 -18.65 4.27 7.33
CA LEU A 156 -18.05 4.13 6.00
C LEU A 156 -16.87 5.06 5.77
N VAL A 157 -17.06 6.37 5.95
CA VAL A 157 -16.06 7.35 5.50
C VAL A 157 -14.80 7.27 6.36
N GLN A 158 -14.95 7.25 7.67
CA GLN A 158 -13.84 7.15 8.61
C GLN A 158 -13.04 5.85 8.42
N PRO A 159 -13.64 4.64 8.40
CA PRO A 159 -12.89 3.40 8.15
C PRO A 159 -12.17 3.40 6.80
N LEU A 160 -12.81 3.90 5.75
CA LEU A 160 -12.23 3.98 4.41
C LEU A 160 -11.03 4.93 4.37
N LEU A 161 -11.21 6.15 4.87
CA LEU A 161 -10.16 7.17 4.84
C LEU A 161 -9.03 6.86 5.80
N LEU A 162 -9.32 6.29 6.98
CA LEU A 162 -8.30 5.86 7.92
C LEU A 162 -7.41 4.76 7.31
N ALA A 163 -8.01 3.76 6.67
CA ALA A 163 -7.25 2.71 5.98
C ALA A 163 -6.42 3.24 4.81
N ALA A 164 -6.92 4.24 4.08
CA ALA A 164 -6.25 4.78 2.89
C ALA A 164 -5.17 5.82 3.22
N LEU A 165 -5.42 6.70 4.20
CA LEU A 165 -4.53 7.81 4.55
C LEU A 165 -3.58 7.48 5.70
N ASN A 166 -3.96 6.52 6.55
CA ASN A 166 -3.22 6.14 7.76
C ASN A 166 -2.99 7.33 8.74
N VAL A 167 -3.93 8.27 8.76
CA VAL A 167 -3.98 9.38 9.71
C VAL A 167 -5.42 9.55 10.16
N ASP A 168 -5.65 10.26 11.24
CA ASP A 168 -7.03 10.64 11.61
C ASP A 168 -7.66 11.41 10.45
N PRO A 169 -8.77 10.94 9.86
CA PRO A 169 -9.29 11.49 8.61
C PRO A 169 -9.51 13.00 8.59
N PRO A 170 -10.00 13.68 9.66
CA PRO A 170 -10.12 15.12 9.66
C PRO A 170 -8.83 15.89 9.39
N GLU A 171 -7.67 15.33 9.79
CA GLU A 171 -6.33 15.92 9.59
C GLU A 171 -5.73 15.57 8.22
N GLY A 172 -6.24 14.52 7.57
CA GLY A 172 -5.74 14.02 6.31
C GLY A 172 -5.93 15.01 5.16
N SER A 173 -5.08 14.95 4.13
CA SER A 173 -5.22 15.77 2.92
C SER A 173 -6.52 15.46 2.18
N ALA A 174 -7.36 16.47 2.02
CA ALA A 174 -8.63 16.36 1.29
C ALA A 174 -8.43 15.98 -0.18
N GLY A 175 -7.36 16.45 -0.80
CA GLY A 175 -7.02 16.08 -2.18
C GLY A 175 -6.64 14.62 -2.33
N LEU A 176 -5.86 14.05 -1.38
CA LEU A 176 -5.54 12.61 -1.37
C LEU A 176 -6.79 11.77 -1.06
N ALA A 177 -7.63 12.19 -0.11
CA ALA A 177 -8.93 11.56 0.15
C ALA A 177 -9.83 11.60 -1.09
N GLY A 178 -9.89 12.75 -1.76
CA GLY A 178 -10.63 12.92 -3.00
C GLY A 178 -10.12 12.02 -4.14
N ALA A 179 -8.81 11.81 -4.24
CA ALA A 179 -8.22 10.88 -5.20
C ALA A 179 -8.72 9.44 -4.95
N ILE A 180 -8.74 9.00 -3.69
CA ILE A 180 -9.30 7.70 -3.32
C ILE A 180 -10.78 7.61 -3.71
N VAL A 181 -11.59 8.62 -3.35
CA VAL A 181 -13.02 8.63 -3.68
C VAL A 181 -13.24 8.57 -5.21
N ARG A 182 -12.48 9.33 -5.99
CA ARG A 182 -12.56 9.34 -7.46
C ARG A 182 -12.18 8.00 -8.09
N GLU A 183 -11.08 7.39 -7.62
CA GLU A 183 -10.55 6.14 -8.19
C GLU A 183 -11.30 4.89 -7.68
N THR A 184 -12.16 5.04 -6.66
CA THR A 184 -12.95 3.94 -6.06
C THR A 184 -14.46 4.19 -6.14
N LEU A 185 -15.05 4.83 -5.15
CA LEU A 185 -16.51 4.95 -5.00
C LEU A 185 -17.18 5.61 -6.21
N LEU A 186 -16.57 6.64 -6.81
CA LEU A 186 -17.08 7.31 -8.00
C LEU A 186 -16.84 6.54 -9.29
N ALA A 187 -15.80 5.72 -9.35
CA ALA A 187 -15.53 4.84 -10.49
C ALA A 187 -16.50 3.64 -10.55
N GLY A 188 -17.38 3.53 -9.54
CA GLY A 188 -18.42 2.51 -9.45
C GLY A 188 -17.91 1.14 -9.03
N GLY A 189 -18.83 0.20 -8.87
CA GLY A 189 -18.52 -1.12 -8.33
C GLY A 189 -17.51 -1.92 -9.16
N GLN A 190 -17.43 -1.70 -10.48
CA GLN A 190 -16.44 -2.38 -11.33
C GLN A 190 -15.00 -2.05 -10.91
N ALA A 191 -14.73 -0.87 -10.34
CA ALA A 191 -13.42 -0.46 -9.87
C ALA A 191 -13.18 -0.75 -8.38
N CYS A 192 -14.20 -1.22 -7.67
CA CYS A 192 -14.16 -1.36 -6.20
C CYS A 192 -14.19 -2.80 -5.70
N ARG A 193 -14.04 -3.82 -6.56
CA ARG A 193 -13.99 -5.21 -6.06
C ARG A 193 -12.75 -5.40 -5.20
N PRO A 194 -12.90 -5.83 -3.94
CA PRO A 194 -11.76 -6.08 -3.07
C PRO A 194 -10.98 -7.32 -3.53
N LEU A 195 -9.65 -7.21 -3.53
CA LEU A 195 -8.73 -8.26 -3.94
C LEU A 195 -7.62 -8.41 -2.90
N ILE A 196 -7.33 -9.63 -2.52
CA ILE A 196 -6.24 -9.98 -1.59
C ILE A 196 -5.27 -10.95 -2.26
N ALA A 197 -4.01 -10.92 -1.86
CA ALA A 197 -3.02 -11.91 -2.26
C ALA A 197 -3.30 -13.22 -1.49
N ARG A 198 -3.84 -14.23 -2.19
CA ARG A 198 -4.27 -15.49 -1.58
C ARG A 198 -3.14 -16.21 -0.85
N ASP A 199 -1.98 -16.28 -1.47
CA ASP A 199 -0.83 -17.05 -1.00
C ASP A 199 0.24 -16.16 -0.35
N GLY A 200 -0.11 -14.90 -0.03
CA GLY A 200 0.76 -13.88 0.53
C GLY A 200 1.33 -12.92 -0.53
N LEU A 201 1.76 -11.76 -0.06
CA LEU A 201 2.23 -10.67 -0.94
C LEU A 201 3.51 -11.03 -1.69
N SER A 202 4.47 -11.72 -1.03
CA SER A 202 5.70 -12.15 -1.69
C SER A 202 5.42 -13.09 -2.84
N ALA A 203 4.56 -14.09 -2.63
CA ALA A 203 4.21 -15.08 -3.65
C ALA A 203 3.50 -14.47 -4.86
N VAL A 204 2.74 -13.37 -4.67
CA VAL A 204 1.95 -12.74 -5.74
C VAL A 204 2.68 -11.56 -6.39
N LEU A 205 3.42 -10.75 -5.62
CA LEU A 205 3.94 -9.47 -6.14
C LEU A 205 5.49 -9.37 -6.15
N VAL A 206 6.21 -10.26 -5.46
CA VAL A 206 7.66 -10.10 -5.28
C VAL A 206 8.44 -11.22 -5.97
N GLU A 207 8.27 -12.46 -5.52
CA GLU A 207 9.03 -13.61 -6.02
C GLU A 207 8.89 -13.83 -7.52
N PRO A 208 7.68 -13.70 -8.12
CA PRO A 208 7.53 -13.84 -9.56
C PRO A 208 8.24 -12.74 -10.35
N ALA A 209 8.29 -11.52 -9.81
CA ALA A 209 9.07 -10.43 -10.42
C ALA A 209 10.56 -10.72 -10.41
N ILE A 210 11.08 -11.22 -9.28
CA ILE A 210 12.49 -11.64 -9.17
C ILE A 210 12.82 -12.73 -10.18
N ARG A 211 11.97 -13.78 -10.28
CA ARG A 211 12.17 -14.85 -11.28
C ARG A 211 12.18 -14.32 -12.71
N LEU A 212 11.18 -13.50 -13.06
CA LEU A 212 11.10 -12.89 -14.39
C LEU A 212 12.34 -12.05 -14.71
N LEU A 213 12.84 -11.26 -13.76
CA LEU A 213 14.02 -10.44 -13.92
C LEU A 213 15.27 -11.32 -14.14
N GLN A 214 15.43 -12.41 -13.39
CA GLN A 214 16.51 -13.37 -13.55
C GLN A 214 16.46 -14.07 -14.91
N GLU A 215 15.28 -14.51 -15.35
CA GLU A 215 15.05 -15.10 -16.67
C GLU A 215 15.42 -14.14 -17.81
N LYS A 216 15.25 -12.82 -17.59
CA LYS A 216 15.65 -11.76 -18.54
C LYS A 216 17.13 -11.34 -18.41
N GLY A 217 17.91 -12.02 -17.57
CA GLY A 217 19.34 -11.75 -17.39
C GLY A 217 19.65 -10.54 -16.52
N ALA A 218 18.70 -10.06 -15.71
CA ALA A 218 18.97 -9.01 -14.74
C ALA A 218 19.87 -9.53 -13.61
N SER A 219 20.78 -8.68 -13.11
CA SER A 219 21.51 -8.96 -11.87
C SER A 219 20.75 -8.41 -10.67
N ILE A 220 20.64 -9.21 -9.62
CA ILE A 220 19.98 -8.83 -8.38
C ILE A 220 20.93 -9.10 -7.22
N GLN A 221 21.30 -8.05 -6.50
CA GLN A 221 22.24 -8.10 -5.39
C GLN A 221 21.54 -7.72 -4.09
N PHE A 222 21.53 -8.63 -3.12
CA PHE A 222 21.02 -8.43 -1.77
C PHE A 222 22.17 -8.09 -0.81
N GLY A 223 21.86 -7.41 0.31
CA GLY A 223 22.86 -6.89 1.22
C GLY A 223 23.75 -5.82 0.58
N HIS A 224 23.29 -5.22 -0.51
CA HIS A 224 24.04 -4.28 -1.33
C HIS A 224 23.48 -2.86 -1.19
N GLU A 225 23.83 -2.23 -0.07
CA GLU A 225 23.33 -0.91 0.30
C GLU A 225 24.15 0.19 -0.37
N LEU A 226 23.48 1.05 -1.16
CA LEU A 226 24.10 2.25 -1.72
C LEU A 226 24.37 3.25 -0.59
N ARG A 227 25.60 3.75 -0.52
CA ARG A 227 26.07 4.69 0.49
C ARG A 227 26.20 6.11 -0.02
N GLU A 228 26.60 6.27 -1.30
CA GLU A 228 26.88 7.57 -1.87
C GLU A 228 26.70 7.55 -3.40
N PHE A 229 26.24 8.66 -3.95
CA PHE A 229 26.35 9.01 -5.36
C PHE A 229 27.55 9.92 -5.57
N VAL A 230 28.42 9.61 -6.53
CA VAL A 230 29.38 10.58 -7.06
C VAL A 230 28.71 11.34 -8.20
N ILE A 231 28.42 12.60 -7.98
CA ILE A 231 27.72 13.46 -8.95
C ILE A 231 28.72 14.47 -9.51
N SER A 232 28.78 14.53 -10.84
CA SER A 232 29.60 15.49 -11.58
C SER A 232 28.84 16.01 -12.78
N SER A 233 28.92 17.32 -13.04
CA SER A 233 28.26 17.99 -14.18
C SER A 233 26.78 17.63 -14.37
N GLY A 234 26.03 17.52 -13.27
CA GLY A 234 24.60 17.22 -13.30
C GLY A 234 24.25 15.77 -13.62
N LYS A 235 25.20 14.84 -13.50
CA LYS A 235 25.01 13.39 -13.69
C LYS A 235 25.61 12.59 -12.55
N VAL A 236 24.99 11.45 -12.25
CA VAL A 236 25.59 10.41 -11.41
C VAL A 236 26.62 9.68 -12.25
N GLY A 237 27.88 9.73 -11.85
CA GLY A 237 29.00 9.05 -12.51
C GLY A 237 29.41 7.74 -11.83
N GLU A 238 29.21 7.64 -10.50
CA GLU A 238 29.54 6.43 -9.76
C GLU A 238 28.50 6.15 -8.66
N LEU A 239 28.32 4.87 -8.38
CA LEU A 239 27.53 4.33 -7.26
C LEU A 239 28.48 3.70 -6.26
N LYS A 240 28.60 4.24 -5.04
CA LYS A 240 29.44 3.66 -3.98
C LYS A 240 28.61 2.82 -3.02
N PHE A 241 28.95 1.59 -2.89
CA PHE A 241 28.41 0.63 -1.94
C PHE A 241 29.38 0.41 -0.77
N GLY A 242 29.02 -0.43 0.20
CA GLY A 242 29.88 -0.66 1.37
C GLY A 242 31.23 -1.31 1.08
N GLY A 243 31.39 -2.03 -0.03
CA GLY A 243 32.58 -2.79 -0.40
C GLY A 243 33.08 -2.57 -1.82
N ASP A 244 32.29 -1.97 -2.69
CA ASP A 244 32.61 -1.79 -4.11
C ASP A 244 32.06 -0.46 -4.66
N THR A 245 32.54 -0.10 -5.85
CA THR A 245 32.11 1.09 -6.58
C THR A 245 31.79 0.70 -8.02
N ILE A 246 30.65 1.15 -8.52
CA ILE A 246 30.24 0.94 -9.91
C ILE A 246 30.34 2.28 -10.64
N ALA A 247 31.23 2.35 -11.62
CA ALA A 247 31.32 3.46 -12.56
C ALA A 247 30.19 3.36 -13.60
N LEU A 248 29.48 4.45 -13.83
CA LEU A 248 28.39 4.52 -14.80
C LEU A 248 28.90 5.01 -16.16
N GLY A 249 28.46 4.34 -17.22
CA GLY A 249 28.66 4.80 -18.57
C GLY A 249 27.78 6.03 -18.91
N PRO A 250 28.04 6.68 -20.05
CA PRO A 250 27.35 7.92 -20.45
C PRO A 250 25.83 7.72 -20.64
N ASP A 251 25.40 6.51 -21.00
CA ASP A 251 24.00 6.16 -21.25
C ASP A 251 23.33 5.43 -20.07
N ASP A 252 24.09 5.14 -19.01
CA ASP A 252 23.54 4.45 -17.84
C ASP A 252 22.63 5.35 -17.05
N THR A 253 21.57 4.76 -16.53
CA THR A 253 20.54 5.46 -15.74
C THR A 253 20.34 4.82 -14.38
N VAL A 254 19.83 5.60 -13.43
CA VAL A 254 19.56 5.16 -12.07
C VAL A 254 18.10 5.46 -11.71
N VAL A 255 17.43 4.48 -11.13
CA VAL A 255 16.13 4.67 -10.45
C VAL A 255 16.35 4.47 -8.96
N LEU A 256 16.18 5.54 -8.19
CA LEU A 256 16.28 5.52 -6.72
C LEU A 256 14.90 5.20 -6.14
N ALA A 257 14.72 3.95 -5.72
CA ALA A 257 13.46 3.40 -5.21
C ALA A 257 13.53 3.02 -3.71
N VAL A 258 14.28 3.81 -2.94
CA VAL A 258 14.46 3.64 -1.50
C VAL A 258 13.45 4.47 -0.71
N PRO A 259 13.25 4.21 0.61
CA PRO A 259 12.41 5.05 1.46
C PRO A 259 12.90 6.52 1.53
N PRO A 260 12.03 7.48 1.93
CA PRO A 260 12.34 8.92 1.86
C PRO A 260 13.58 9.34 2.68
N ARG A 261 13.82 8.74 3.86
CA ARG A 261 15.01 9.09 4.66
C ARG A 261 16.34 8.72 3.99
N PRO A 262 16.56 7.47 3.53
CA PRO A 262 17.73 7.12 2.72
C PRO A 262 17.85 8.00 1.48
N ALA A 263 16.74 8.29 0.77
CA ALA A 263 16.77 9.16 -0.40
C ALA A 263 17.28 10.57 -0.07
N ALA A 264 16.80 11.17 1.02
CA ALA A 264 17.27 12.50 1.47
C ALA A 264 18.74 12.49 1.93
N SER A 265 19.23 11.36 2.48
CA SER A 265 20.65 11.20 2.84
C SER A 265 21.53 11.09 1.61
N LEU A 266 21.08 10.36 0.58
CA LEU A 266 21.81 10.17 -0.67
C LEU A 266 21.80 11.41 -1.57
N LEU A 267 20.76 12.25 -1.47
CA LEU A 267 20.56 13.46 -2.26
C LEU A 267 20.35 14.66 -1.34
N PRO A 268 21.42 15.27 -0.83
CA PRO A 268 21.31 16.46 0.03
C PRO A 268 20.52 17.57 -0.66
N GLY A 269 19.55 18.13 0.06
CA GLY A 269 18.62 19.15 -0.46
C GLY A 269 17.32 18.60 -1.06
N LEU A 270 17.18 17.30 -1.22
CA LEU A 270 15.92 16.69 -1.62
C LEU A 270 14.88 16.84 -0.49
N LYS A 271 13.79 17.54 -0.80
CA LYS A 271 12.64 17.62 0.10
C LYS A 271 11.89 16.29 0.06
N THR A 272 11.60 15.74 1.23
CA THR A 272 10.85 14.49 1.37
C THR A 272 9.91 14.56 2.57
N PRO A 273 8.80 13.81 2.58
CA PRO A 273 8.02 13.65 3.80
C PRO A 273 8.89 13.20 4.97
N SER A 274 8.73 13.84 6.12
CA SER A 274 9.56 13.64 7.31
C SER A 274 8.81 13.00 8.48
N LYS A 275 7.48 13.10 8.48
CA LYS A 275 6.60 12.47 9.47
C LYS A 275 5.98 11.21 8.91
N PHE A 276 5.88 10.18 9.77
CA PHE A 276 5.41 8.85 9.40
C PHE A 276 4.39 8.37 10.42
N ARG A 277 3.51 7.47 9.98
CA ARG A 277 2.54 6.79 10.83
C ARG A 277 2.79 5.29 10.84
N ALA A 278 2.56 4.71 12.01
CA ALA A 278 2.66 3.27 12.19
C ALA A 278 1.38 2.57 11.75
N ILE A 279 1.53 1.32 11.31
CA ILE A 279 0.46 0.35 11.16
C ILE A 279 0.80 -0.85 12.05
N VAL A 280 -0.20 -1.34 12.77
CA VAL A 280 -0.11 -2.57 13.54
C VAL A 280 -0.89 -3.66 12.85
N ASN A 281 -0.23 -4.78 12.57
CA ASN A 281 -0.86 -5.99 12.10
C ASN A 281 -0.74 -7.08 13.17
N ALA A 282 -1.75 -7.93 13.28
CA ALA A 282 -1.68 -9.12 14.10
C ALA A 282 -2.15 -10.33 13.30
N HIS A 283 -1.46 -11.44 13.48
CA HIS A 283 -1.76 -12.71 12.83
C HIS A 283 -2.01 -13.76 13.93
N PHE A 284 -3.15 -14.43 13.84
CA PHE A 284 -3.54 -15.48 14.78
C PHE A 284 -3.66 -16.79 14.03
N ARG A 285 -3.00 -17.84 14.48
CA ARG A 285 -3.18 -19.18 13.93
C ARG A 285 -4.51 -19.74 14.43
N PHE A 286 -5.52 -19.58 13.64
CA PHE A 286 -6.88 -19.97 13.95
C PHE A 286 -7.65 -20.23 12.65
N ASP A 287 -8.37 -21.35 12.58
CA ASP A 287 -9.22 -21.67 11.43
C ASP A 287 -10.44 -20.73 11.42
N PRO A 288 -10.60 -19.90 10.36
CA PRO A 288 -11.77 -19.03 10.27
C PRO A 288 -13.07 -19.84 10.26
N PRO A 289 -14.19 -19.29 10.77
CA PRO A 289 -15.51 -19.86 10.53
C PRO A 289 -15.74 -20.12 9.04
N ARG A 290 -16.47 -21.18 8.69
CA ARG A 290 -16.70 -21.57 7.29
C ARG A 290 -17.31 -20.46 6.43
N ASP A 291 -18.17 -19.65 7.04
CA ASP A 291 -18.87 -18.54 6.37
C ASP A 291 -18.18 -17.19 6.58
N ALA A 292 -16.95 -17.18 7.13
CA ALA A 292 -16.20 -15.95 7.33
C ALA A 292 -15.89 -15.29 5.98
N PRO A 293 -16.22 -14.00 5.79
CA PRO A 293 -15.82 -13.30 4.59
C PRO A 293 -14.28 -13.15 4.57
N ALA A 294 -13.68 -13.20 3.38
CA ALA A 294 -12.24 -13.04 3.21
C ALA A 294 -11.73 -11.71 3.80
N ILE A 295 -12.61 -10.68 3.81
CA ILE A 295 -12.34 -9.35 4.37
C ILE A 295 -13.59 -8.89 5.10
N LEU A 296 -13.41 -8.33 6.30
CA LEU A 296 -14.48 -7.78 7.12
C LEU A 296 -14.04 -6.43 7.68
N GLY A 297 -14.79 -5.38 7.40
CA GLY A 297 -14.64 -4.09 8.05
C GLY A 297 -15.21 -4.15 9.47
N VAL A 298 -14.48 -3.62 10.43
CA VAL A 298 -14.88 -3.59 11.84
C VAL A 298 -14.94 -2.15 12.31
N VAL A 299 -16.04 -1.78 12.95
CA VAL A 299 -16.19 -0.46 13.56
C VAL A 299 -16.44 -0.60 15.07
N SER A 300 -16.23 0.48 15.79
CA SER A 300 -16.41 0.56 17.25
C SER A 300 -15.47 -0.34 18.05
N GLY A 301 -14.29 -0.66 17.53
CA GLY A 301 -13.27 -1.47 18.18
C GLY A 301 -11.86 -0.96 17.93
N LEU A 302 -10.88 -1.73 18.42
CA LEU A 302 -9.47 -1.53 18.15
C LEU A 302 -9.11 -2.03 16.73
N VAL A 303 -9.69 -3.16 16.34
CA VAL A 303 -9.53 -3.76 15.01
C VAL A 303 -10.34 -2.96 13.98
N GLU A 304 -9.75 -2.67 12.82
CA GLU A 304 -10.40 -1.96 11.72
C GLU A 304 -10.75 -2.91 10.57
N TRP A 305 -9.81 -3.81 10.23
CA TRP A 305 -9.98 -4.76 9.15
C TRP A 305 -9.55 -6.16 9.59
N LEU A 306 -10.43 -7.12 9.41
CA LEU A 306 -10.18 -8.53 9.66
C LEU A 306 -10.10 -9.27 8.32
N PHE A 307 -9.03 -10.04 8.15
CA PHE A 307 -8.77 -10.89 6.99
C PHE A 307 -8.84 -12.36 7.40
N ALA A 308 -9.56 -13.16 6.64
CA ALA A 308 -9.65 -14.60 6.84
C ALA A 308 -8.87 -15.34 5.73
N PHE A 309 -7.81 -16.03 6.13
CA PHE A 309 -7.02 -16.91 5.29
C PHE A 309 -7.12 -18.36 5.82
N PRO A 310 -6.77 -19.38 5.03
CA PRO A 310 -6.65 -20.74 5.56
C PRO A 310 -5.74 -20.76 6.80
N GLN A 311 -6.24 -21.32 7.90
CA GLN A 311 -5.56 -21.45 9.20
C GLN A 311 -5.14 -20.12 9.87
N ARG A 312 -5.61 -18.96 9.37
CA ARG A 312 -5.16 -17.68 9.89
C ARG A 312 -6.27 -16.62 9.88
N LEU A 313 -6.49 -15.97 11.01
CA LEU A 313 -7.15 -14.69 11.11
C LEU A 313 -6.10 -13.60 11.26
N SER A 314 -6.17 -12.57 10.42
CA SER A 314 -5.22 -11.47 10.45
C SER A 314 -5.95 -10.14 10.54
N VAL A 315 -5.38 -9.18 11.25
CA VAL A 315 -5.96 -7.83 11.36
C VAL A 315 -4.97 -6.76 10.96
N THR A 316 -5.51 -5.61 10.55
CA THR A 316 -4.76 -4.38 10.30
C THR A 316 -5.41 -3.26 11.11
N ILE A 317 -4.57 -2.46 11.76
CA ILE A 317 -4.94 -1.28 12.54
C ILE A 317 -4.08 -0.12 12.05
N SER A 318 -4.74 0.86 11.44
CA SER A 318 -4.11 2.08 10.94
C SER A 318 -3.90 3.10 12.06
N ASN A 319 -3.13 4.16 11.80
CA ASN A 319 -2.79 5.17 12.79
C ASN A 319 -2.34 4.55 14.13
N GLY A 320 -1.48 3.54 14.01
CA GLY A 320 -1.11 2.62 15.08
C GLY A 320 -0.09 3.18 16.08
N ASP A 321 0.31 4.45 15.98
CA ASP A 321 1.35 5.05 16.85
C ASP A 321 1.04 4.88 18.34
N ARG A 322 -0.24 5.00 18.73
CA ARG A 322 -0.73 4.78 20.09
C ARG A 322 -0.50 3.36 20.63
N LEU A 323 -0.28 2.38 19.74
CA LEU A 323 -0.16 0.96 20.10
C LEU A 323 1.28 0.44 20.04
N VAL A 324 2.21 1.25 19.52
CA VAL A 324 3.57 0.82 19.23
C VAL A 324 4.33 0.46 20.51
N GLU A 325 4.06 1.16 21.61
CA GLU A 325 4.75 0.93 22.90
C GLU A 325 3.95 0.02 23.86
N MET A 326 2.71 -0.38 23.51
CA MET A 326 1.91 -1.29 24.34
C MET A 326 2.61 -2.67 24.48
N PRO A 327 2.62 -3.32 25.64
CA PRO A 327 3.16 -4.67 25.79
C PRO A 327 2.53 -5.63 24.77
N ARG A 328 3.37 -6.48 24.16
CA ARG A 328 2.93 -7.32 23.01
C ARG A 328 1.76 -8.25 23.34
N GLU A 329 1.83 -8.90 24.50
CA GLU A 329 0.79 -9.84 24.93
C GLU A 329 -0.52 -9.14 25.28
N GLU A 330 -0.45 -7.99 25.96
CA GLU A 330 -1.62 -7.15 26.25
C GLU A 330 -2.31 -6.70 24.97
N LEU A 331 -1.53 -6.24 23.99
CA LEU A 331 -2.04 -5.85 22.68
C LEU A 331 -2.65 -7.05 21.94
N ALA A 332 -2.00 -8.22 21.97
CA ALA A 332 -2.52 -9.41 21.34
C ALA A 332 -3.88 -9.84 21.94
N LEU A 333 -4.00 -9.82 23.27
CA LEU A 333 -5.25 -10.13 23.98
C LEU A 333 -6.35 -9.13 23.65
N ALA A 334 -6.04 -7.82 23.61
CA ALA A 334 -7.00 -6.78 23.25
C ALA A 334 -7.52 -6.97 21.82
N ILE A 335 -6.61 -7.21 20.88
CA ILE A 335 -6.96 -7.48 19.46
C ILE A 335 -7.77 -8.78 19.35
N TRP A 336 -7.37 -9.85 20.05
CA TRP A 336 -8.06 -11.13 19.97
C TRP A 336 -9.51 -11.05 20.46
N ARG A 337 -9.79 -10.30 21.51
CA ARG A 337 -11.17 -10.02 21.97
C ARG A 337 -12.04 -9.38 20.89
N ASP A 338 -11.51 -8.41 20.17
CA ASP A 338 -12.22 -7.79 19.05
C ASP A 338 -12.38 -8.74 17.88
N VAL A 339 -11.36 -9.55 17.56
CA VAL A 339 -11.44 -10.60 16.53
C VAL A 339 -12.53 -11.60 16.85
N CYS A 340 -12.65 -12.07 18.10
CA CYS A 340 -13.70 -12.99 18.50
C CYS A 340 -15.10 -12.39 18.27
N LYS A 341 -15.31 -11.15 18.68
CA LYS A 341 -16.59 -10.45 18.46
C LYS A 341 -16.88 -10.27 16.97
N ALA A 342 -15.88 -9.79 16.20
CA ALA A 342 -16.01 -9.54 14.78
C ALA A 342 -16.29 -10.82 13.98
N ALA A 343 -15.58 -11.90 14.27
CA ALA A 343 -15.76 -13.19 13.63
C ALA A 343 -17.00 -13.97 14.14
N GLY A 344 -17.69 -13.46 15.18
CA GLY A 344 -18.84 -14.17 15.77
C GLY A 344 -18.47 -15.45 16.50
N LEU A 345 -17.25 -15.53 17.01
CA LEU A 345 -16.80 -16.68 17.80
C LEU A 345 -17.45 -16.66 19.17
N GLN A 346 -18.00 -17.79 19.59
CA GLN A 346 -18.70 -17.92 20.87
C GLN A 346 -17.77 -18.39 21.98
N GLY A 347 -18.03 -17.90 23.20
CA GLY A 347 -17.30 -18.30 24.40
C GLY A 347 -16.02 -17.49 24.63
N ASP A 348 -15.41 -17.73 25.77
CA ASP A 348 -14.11 -17.13 26.16
C ASP A 348 -12.97 -18.00 25.57
N LEU A 349 -12.63 -17.73 24.29
CA LEU A 349 -11.60 -18.51 23.61
C LEU A 349 -10.22 -18.06 24.08
N PRO A 350 -9.32 -19.01 24.40
CA PRO A 350 -7.95 -18.68 24.76
C PRO A 350 -7.24 -18.02 23.58
N LEU A 351 -6.23 -17.20 23.89
CA LEU A 351 -5.38 -16.58 22.88
C LEU A 351 -4.63 -17.68 22.11
N PRO A 352 -4.87 -17.84 20.79
CA PRO A 352 -4.15 -18.83 19.99
C PRO A 352 -2.71 -18.40 19.73
N PRO A 353 -1.84 -19.21 19.12
CA PRO A 353 -0.52 -18.77 18.66
C PRO A 353 -0.66 -17.51 17.78
N TRP A 354 0.17 -16.50 18.07
CA TRP A 354 0.03 -15.19 17.45
C TRP A 354 1.37 -14.51 17.14
N GLN A 355 1.32 -13.56 16.22
CA GLN A 355 2.40 -12.63 15.92
C GLN A 355 1.86 -11.22 15.72
N ILE A 356 2.52 -10.23 16.32
CA ILE A 356 2.25 -8.81 16.08
C ILE A 356 3.39 -8.21 15.27
N VAL A 357 3.06 -7.55 14.19
CA VAL A 357 3.98 -6.80 13.35
C VAL A 357 3.69 -5.31 13.51
N ARG A 358 4.68 -4.55 13.96
CA ARG A 358 4.59 -3.08 14.11
C ARG A 358 5.48 -2.43 13.06
N GLU A 359 4.86 -2.02 11.95
CA GLU A 359 5.57 -1.23 10.96
C GLU A 359 5.52 0.24 11.39
N ARG A 360 6.58 0.71 12.06
CA ARG A 360 6.64 2.07 12.64
C ARG A 360 6.63 3.19 11.59
N ARG A 361 7.04 2.89 10.36
CA ARG A 361 7.08 3.83 9.24
C ARG A 361 6.34 3.25 8.06
N ALA A 362 5.10 2.83 8.30
CA ALA A 362 4.28 2.19 7.30
C ALA A 362 3.97 3.11 6.12
N THR A 363 3.62 4.37 6.42
CA THR A 363 3.32 5.39 5.42
C THR A 363 3.91 6.73 5.86
N PHE A 364 4.10 7.66 4.92
CA PHE A 364 4.20 9.05 5.32
C PHE A 364 2.84 9.52 5.89
N GLU A 365 2.86 10.49 6.78
CA GLU A 365 1.66 11.10 7.33
C GLU A 365 0.92 11.86 6.22
N ALA A 366 -0.25 11.39 5.81
CA ALA A 366 -0.95 11.91 4.64
C ALA A 366 -1.71 13.22 4.92
N THR A 367 -1.04 14.18 5.60
CA THR A 367 -1.55 15.55 5.83
C THR A 367 -1.19 16.47 4.67
N PRO A 368 -1.84 17.64 4.55
CA PRO A 368 -1.48 18.65 3.54
C PRO A 368 0.00 19.02 3.57
N GLU A 369 0.56 19.24 4.76
CA GLU A 369 1.94 19.66 4.96
C GLU A 369 2.93 18.61 4.45
N GLN A 370 2.72 17.34 4.80
CA GLN A 370 3.61 16.25 4.37
C GLN A 370 3.42 15.91 2.90
N ASN A 371 2.20 16.06 2.38
CA ASN A 371 1.94 15.89 0.96
C ASN A 371 2.66 16.94 0.11
N ALA A 372 2.75 18.18 0.57
CA ALA A 372 3.49 19.26 -0.11
C ALA A 372 5.01 19.03 -0.20
N LEU A 373 5.56 18.12 0.60
CA LEU A 373 6.98 17.75 0.58
C LEU A 373 7.31 16.63 -0.40
N ARG A 374 6.33 16.06 -1.08
CA ARG A 374 6.51 14.93 -2.00
C ARG A 374 7.12 15.43 -3.32
N PRO A 375 8.32 14.93 -3.68
CA PRO A 375 8.95 15.32 -4.95
C PRO A 375 8.31 14.56 -6.12
N GLY A 376 8.40 15.15 -7.30
CA GLY A 376 8.19 14.42 -8.55
C GLY A 376 9.29 13.39 -8.82
N PRO A 377 9.19 12.63 -9.90
CA PRO A 377 10.16 11.60 -10.25
C PRO A 377 11.48 12.13 -10.81
N VAL A 378 11.54 13.40 -11.24
CA VAL A 378 12.71 14.02 -11.86
C VAL A 378 13.60 14.65 -10.78
N THR A 379 14.91 14.43 -10.88
CA THR A 379 15.90 15.07 -10.00
C THR A 379 16.69 16.14 -10.74
N THR A 380 17.62 16.77 -10.03
CA THR A 380 18.61 17.69 -10.65
C THR A 380 19.67 16.95 -11.46
N CYS A 381 19.76 15.63 -11.33
CA CYS A 381 20.66 14.80 -12.12
C CYS A 381 19.92 14.22 -13.34
N GLU A 382 20.46 14.43 -14.54
CA GLU A 382 19.83 14.03 -15.80
C GLU A 382 19.56 12.53 -15.92
N ASN A 383 20.39 11.68 -15.27
CA ASN A 383 20.31 10.24 -15.34
C ASN A 383 19.78 9.58 -14.06
N LEU A 384 19.17 10.34 -13.14
CA LEU A 384 18.64 9.85 -11.87
C LEU A 384 17.16 10.18 -11.71
N PHE A 385 16.35 9.16 -11.50
CA PHE A 385 14.90 9.28 -11.30
C PHE A 385 14.49 8.69 -9.95
N LEU A 386 13.46 9.28 -9.35
CA LEU A 386 12.90 8.81 -8.07
C LEU A 386 11.70 7.90 -8.31
N ALA A 387 11.60 6.86 -7.50
CA ALA A 387 10.42 6.00 -7.37
C ALA A 387 10.12 5.71 -5.89
N GLY A 388 8.85 5.54 -5.57
CA GLY A 388 8.37 5.26 -4.21
C GLY A 388 6.97 5.85 -4.02
N ASP A 389 6.19 5.24 -3.15
CA ASP A 389 4.86 5.72 -2.78
C ASP A 389 4.87 7.10 -2.09
N TRP A 390 6.04 7.52 -1.61
CA TRP A 390 6.29 8.82 -1.01
C TRP A 390 6.58 9.94 -2.03
N THR A 391 6.79 9.61 -3.32
CA THR A 391 6.87 10.60 -4.39
C THR A 391 5.46 11.09 -4.76
N ASP A 392 5.34 12.21 -5.47
CA ASP A 392 4.03 12.73 -5.87
C ASP A 392 3.38 11.85 -6.93
N THR A 393 2.63 10.85 -6.47
CA THR A 393 1.86 9.91 -7.29
C THR A 393 0.42 10.35 -7.51
N GLY A 394 -0.04 11.38 -6.79
CA GLY A 394 -1.44 11.77 -6.69
C GLY A 394 -2.28 10.87 -5.77
N LEU A 395 -1.68 9.84 -5.17
CA LEU A 395 -2.32 8.92 -4.21
C LEU A 395 -1.60 8.94 -2.85
N PRO A 396 -2.24 8.56 -1.75
CA PRO A 396 -1.53 8.27 -0.51
C PRO A 396 -0.57 7.08 -0.69
N ALA A 397 0.16 6.72 0.37
CA ALA A 397 1.10 5.60 0.35
C ALA A 397 0.37 4.27 0.20
N THR A 398 0.31 3.74 -1.00
CA THR A 398 -0.41 2.52 -1.38
C THR A 398 0.43 1.67 -2.34
N ILE A 399 0.08 0.37 -2.51
CA ILE A 399 0.69 -0.47 -3.54
C ILE A 399 0.45 0.13 -4.93
N GLU A 400 -0.75 0.62 -5.23
CA GLU A 400 -1.08 1.29 -6.50
C GLU A 400 -0.17 2.50 -6.72
N GLY A 401 0.01 3.37 -5.71
CA GLY A 401 0.93 4.50 -5.78
C GLY A 401 2.38 4.08 -5.97
N SER A 402 2.80 2.99 -5.30
CA SER A 402 4.15 2.44 -5.44
C SER A 402 4.45 2.00 -6.87
N VAL A 403 3.54 1.19 -7.47
CA VAL A 403 3.69 0.72 -8.86
C VAL A 403 3.62 1.88 -9.84
N ARG A 404 2.63 2.79 -9.69
CA ARG A 404 2.49 4.01 -10.51
C ARG A 404 3.77 4.84 -10.53
N SER A 405 4.42 4.97 -9.40
CA SER A 405 5.70 5.67 -9.26
C SER A 405 6.83 4.97 -10.00
N GLY A 406 6.94 3.64 -9.87
CA GLY A 406 7.93 2.85 -10.60
C GLY A 406 7.72 2.92 -12.12
N ASP A 407 6.46 2.84 -12.57
CA ASP A 407 6.10 2.99 -13.98
C ASP A 407 6.50 4.38 -14.53
N ARG A 408 6.22 5.45 -13.77
CA ARG A 408 6.61 6.81 -14.16
C ARG A 408 8.13 6.97 -14.29
N ALA A 409 8.88 6.42 -13.33
CA ALA A 409 10.34 6.44 -13.39
C ALA A 409 10.85 5.67 -14.62
N ALA A 410 10.28 4.49 -14.89
CA ALA A 410 10.62 3.71 -16.09
C ALA A 410 10.28 4.45 -17.38
N ASP A 411 9.13 5.15 -17.47
CA ASP A 411 8.75 5.93 -18.64
C ASP A 411 9.76 7.06 -18.92
N LEU A 412 10.27 7.73 -17.88
CA LEU A 412 11.30 8.74 -18.02
C LEU A 412 12.62 8.16 -18.53
N VAL A 413 13.03 6.99 -18.05
CA VAL A 413 14.21 6.26 -18.57
C VAL A 413 14.01 5.92 -20.04
N LEU A 414 12.82 5.43 -20.43
CA LEU A 414 12.49 5.08 -21.82
C LEU A 414 12.48 6.31 -22.75
N ALA A 415 11.95 7.45 -22.28
CA ALA A 415 11.89 8.68 -23.06
C ALA A 415 13.30 9.24 -23.42
N ARG A 416 14.30 9.06 -22.54
CA ARG A 416 15.71 9.40 -22.85
C ARG A 416 16.31 8.60 -24.01
N ARG A 417 15.68 7.49 -24.39
CA ARG A 417 16.12 6.68 -25.55
C ARG A 417 15.80 7.35 -26.88
N GLN A 418 14.81 8.23 -26.89
CA GLN A 418 14.28 8.85 -28.11
C GLN A 418 14.87 10.25 -28.37
N ALA A 419 15.53 10.84 -27.38
CA ALA A 419 16.26 12.11 -27.50
C ALA A 419 17.75 11.85 -27.74
#